data_ba54462b2e8336d478ed682d7fd769e7
#
_entry.id   ba54462b2e8336d478ed682d7fd769e7
#
_cell.length_a   1.000
_cell.length_b   1.000
_cell.length_c   1.000
_cell.angle_alpha   90.00
_cell.angle_beta   90.00
_cell.angle_gamma   90.00
#
_symmetry.space_group_name_H-M   'P 1'
#
loop_
_entity.id
_entity.type
_entity.pdbx_description
1 polymer ?
#
loop_
_entity_poly.entity_id
_entity_poly.type
_entity_poly.pdbx_seq_one_letter_code
_entity_poly.pdbx_strand_id
1 'polypeptide(L)'
;MLQSINSAPHIYLDLEIDMTEGERCRQSIARSLQAQGEPAPSLTALIVRAAAAAIVLNPDVNAAFEQSALQGKDALRSRRAVHIGMAVDTERALMTPVIRNAHQLSLLIIARELRRLTLAARQGTLTPDELTGATFTISNLGMYGIDTFHAIIVPGQSAILAVGKVNRRGIVIEDEGTARLEIRPTMKVSLSADHRVLDGAGGSRFLKQFKTFLEDPYLLL
;
A
#
# COMPACT_ATOMS: atom_id res chain seq x y z
N MET A 1 7.34 -17.61 1.71
CA MET A 1 5.91 -17.75 1.41
C MET A 1 5.28 -18.94 2.14
N LEU A 2 5.72 -20.22 1.96
CA LEU A 2 5.19 -21.37 2.69
C LEU A 2 5.22 -21.19 4.21
N GLN A 3 6.30 -20.65 4.76
CA GLN A 3 6.40 -20.35 6.20
C GLN A 3 5.29 -19.39 6.66
N SER A 4 4.97 -18.36 5.89
CA SER A 4 3.96 -17.37 6.26
C SER A 4 2.56 -17.97 6.30
N ILE A 5 2.16 -18.72 5.26
CA ILE A 5 0.84 -19.36 5.20
C ILE A 5 0.66 -20.38 6.33
N ASN A 6 1.72 -21.13 6.67
CA ASN A 6 1.64 -22.18 7.69
C ASN A 6 1.70 -21.63 9.12
N SER A 7 2.25 -20.42 9.34
CA SER A 7 2.47 -19.88 10.69
C SER A 7 1.55 -18.73 11.07
N ALA A 8 1.04 -17.97 10.11
CA ALA A 8 0.20 -16.81 10.36
C ALA A 8 -1.26 -17.09 9.95
N PRO A 9 -2.22 -17.07 10.89
CA PRO A 9 -3.64 -17.13 10.54
C PRO A 9 -4.04 -15.87 9.76
N HIS A 10 -4.20 -15.99 8.44
CA HIS A 10 -4.56 -14.85 7.59
C HIS A 10 -6.04 -14.52 7.71
N ILE A 11 -6.33 -13.23 7.89
CA ILE A 11 -7.65 -12.65 7.61
C ILE A 11 -7.54 -11.71 6.41
N TYR A 12 -8.63 -11.59 5.68
CA TYR A 12 -8.70 -10.77 4.46
C TYR A 12 -9.81 -9.75 4.59
N LEU A 13 -9.48 -8.49 4.30
CA LEU A 13 -10.42 -7.38 4.33
C LEU A 13 -10.37 -6.65 3.00
N ASP A 14 -11.50 -6.61 2.31
CA ASP A 14 -11.63 -5.99 1.00
C ASP A 14 -12.34 -4.65 1.10
N LEU A 15 -11.91 -3.68 0.30
CA LEU A 15 -12.48 -2.35 0.25
C LEU A 15 -12.45 -1.80 -1.18
N GLU A 16 -13.49 -1.08 -1.58
CA GLU A 16 -13.54 -0.31 -2.81
C GLU A 16 -13.40 1.19 -2.52
N ILE A 17 -12.59 1.88 -3.33
CA ILE A 17 -12.19 3.27 -3.17
C ILE A 17 -12.58 4.03 -4.42
N ASP A 18 -13.24 5.18 -4.27
CA ASP A 18 -13.48 6.13 -5.34
C ASP A 18 -12.19 6.92 -5.63
N MET A 19 -11.63 6.76 -6.81
CA MET A 19 -10.36 7.37 -7.19
C MET A 19 -10.52 8.71 -7.91
N THR A 20 -11.73 9.28 -7.94
CA THR A 20 -12.03 10.53 -8.68
C THR A 20 -11.12 11.67 -8.24
N GLU A 21 -11.07 11.98 -6.95
CA GLU A 21 -10.25 13.07 -6.43
C GLU A 21 -8.77 12.71 -6.39
N GLY A 22 -8.43 11.44 -6.08
CA GLY A 22 -7.05 10.95 -6.14
C GLY A 22 -6.42 11.14 -7.52
N GLU A 23 -7.13 10.76 -8.58
CA GLU A 23 -6.68 10.95 -9.96
C GLU A 23 -6.65 12.43 -10.38
N ARG A 24 -7.64 13.23 -9.97
CA ARG A 24 -7.67 14.68 -10.23
C ARG A 24 -6.48 15.39 -9.60
N CYS A 25 -6.20 15.12 -8.34
CA CYS A 25 -5.05 15.67 -7.62
C CYS A 25 -3.74 15.26 -8.29
N ARG A 26 -3.55 13.96 -8.57
CA ARG A 26 -2.36 13.44 -9.26
C ARG A 26 -2.14 14.11 -10.61
N GLN A 27 -3.18 14.27 -11.43
CA GLN A 27 -3.11 14.92 -12.73
C GLN A 27 -2.80 16.42 -12.61
N SER A 28 -3.30 17.10 -11.59
CA SER A 28 -2.98 18.50 -11.31
C SER A 28 -1.52 18.68 -10.98
N ILE A 29 -0.97 17.83 -10.08
CA ILE A 29 0.46 17.82 -9.74
C ILE A 29 1.30 17.49 -10.99
N ALA A 30 0.88 16.52 -11.80
CA ALA A 30 1.58 16.14 -13.02
C ALA A 30 1.72 17.32 -14.00
N ARG A 31 0.66 18.08 -14.22
CA ARG A 31 0.70 19.28 -15.10
C ARG A 31 1.66 20.35 -14.58
N SER A 32 1.65 20.61 -13.27
CA SER A 32 2.55 21.57 -12.62
C SER A 32 4.03 21.16 -12.78
N LEU A 33 4.33 19.85 -12.62
CA LEU A 33 5.69 19.32 -12.74
C LEU A 33 6.18 19.24 -14.17
N GLN A 34 5.29 18.95 -15.13
CA GLN A 34 5.64 18.91 -16.54
C GLN A 34 6.14 20.28 -17.03
N ALA A 35 5.57 21.38 -16.53
CA ALA A 35 6.03 22.72 -16.82
C ALA A 35 7.46 22.99 -16.30
N GLN A 36 7.94 22.19 -15.34
CA GLN A 36 9.27 22.28 -14.72
C GLN A 36 10.25 21.20 -15.27
N GLY A 37 9.81 20.38 -16.24
CA GLY A 37 10.60 19.27 -16.77
C GLY A 37 10.72 18.06 -15.81
N GLU A 38 9.92 18.01 -14.74
CA GLU A 38 9.94 16.95 -13.75
C GLU A 38 8.92 15.83 -14.08
N PRO A 39 9.23 14.58 -13.79
CA PRO A 39 8.31 13.47 -14.04
C PRO A 39 7.11 13.50 -13.11
N ALA A 40 5.95 13.21 -13.67
CA ALA A 40 4.69 13.07 -12.92
C ALA A 40 4.74 11.94 -11.87
N PRO A 41 4.13 12.11 -10.68
CA PRO A 41 3.98 11.02 -9.73
C PRO A 41 3.04 9.94 -10.31
N SER A 42 3.43 8.68 -10.13
CA SER A 42 2.58 7.54 -10.49
C SER A 42 1.43 7.38 -9.48
N LEU A 43 0.36 6.69 -9.88
CA LEU A 43 -0.69 6.29 -8.94
C LEU A 43 -0.13 5.46 -7.78
N THR A 44 0.83 4.59 -8.06
CA THR A 44 1.51 3.79 -7.02
C THR A 44 2.21 4.68 -5.98
N ALA A 45 2.80 5.80 -6.39
CA ALA A 45 3.42 6.73 -5.44
C ALA A 45 2.37 7.37 -4.50
N LEU A 46 1.19 7.73 -5.01
CA LEU A 46 0.08 8.22 -4.20
C LEU A 46 -0.42 7.14 -3.21
N ILE A 47 -0.55 5.90 -3.67
CA ILE A 47 -0.92 4.75 -2.85
C ILE A 47 0.10 4.53 -1.72
N VAL A 48 1.40 4.57 -2.02
CA VAL A 48 2.47 4.45 -1.01
C VAL A 48 2.39 5.57 0.02
N ARG A 49 2.18 6.81 -0.43
CA ARG A 49 2.04 7.97 0.47
C ARG A 49 0.83 7.85 1.38
N ALA A 50 -0.32 7.46 0.82
CA ALA A 50 -1.56 7.23 1.59
C ALA A 50 -1.40 6.09 2.61
N ALA A 51 -0.81 4.96 2.20
CA ALA A 51 -0.54 3.84 3.09
C ALA A 51 0.39 4.22 4.23
N ALA A 52 1.49 4.94 3.92
CA ALA A 52 2.43 5.38 4.94
C ALA A 52 1.78 6.31 5.98
N ALA A 53 0.93 7.25 5.55
CA ALA A 53 0.17 8.12 6.43
C ALA A 53 -0.87 7.34 7.27
N ALA A 54 -1.59 6.41 6.65
CA ALA A 54 -2.59 5.58 7.35
C ALA A 54 -1.95 4.67 8.41
N ILE A 55 -0.75 4.13 8.15
CA ILE A 55 0.01 3.31 9.11
C ILE A 55 0.39 4.11 10.35
N VAL A 56 0.79 5.38 10.21
CA VAL A 56 1.12 6.24 11.36
C VAL A 56 -0.07 6.37 12.31
N LEU A 57 -1.28 6.46 11.78
CA LEU A 57 -2.51 6.56 12.57
C LEU A 57 -3.02 5.20 13.08
N ASN A 58 -2.52 4.09 12.51
CA ASN A 58 -2.90 2.73 12.85
C ASN A 58 -1.64 1.85 13.03
N PRO A 59 -0.86 2.08 14.09
CA PRO A 59 0.48 1.47 14.24
C PRO A 59 0.46 -0.06 14.38
N ASP A 60 -0.65 -0.66 14.78
CA ASP A 60 -0.78 -2.11 14.90
C ASP A 60 -0.60 -2.83 13.55
N VAL A 61 -0.93 -2.16 12.43
CA VAL A 61 -0.69 -2.67 11.07
C VAL A 61 0.81 -2.78 10.74
N ASN A 62 1.65 -2.06 11.48
CA ASN A 62 3.12 -2.04 11.32
C ASN A 62 3.84 -2.86 12.41
N ALA A 63 3.12 -3.66 13.17
CA ALA A 63 3.69 -4.55 14.16
C ALA A 63 4.17 -5.87 13.54
N ALA A 64 4.76 -6.74 14.33
CA ALA A 64 5.14 -8.09 13.95
C ALA A 64 4.89 -9.04 15.12
N PHE A 65 4.51 -10.27 14.79
CA PHE A 65 4.49 -11.37 15.75
C PHE A 65 5.87 -12.01 15.81
N GLU A 66 6.49 -12.01 16.97
CA GLU A 66 7.77 -12.67 17.22
C GLU A 66 7.56 -13.85 18.18
N GLN A 67 7.82 -15.06 17.68
CA GLN A 67 7.81 -16.25 18.50
C GLN A 67 9.16 -16.37 19.23
N SER A 68 9.17 -16.23 20.55
CA SER A 68 10.39 -16.33 21.33
C SER A 68 10.77 -17.81 21.53
N ALA A 69 11.80 -18.25 20.81
CA ALA A 69 12.34 -19.60 20.94
C ALA A 69 13.00 -19.85 22.32
N LEU A 70 13.37 -18.80 23.08
CA LEU A 70 14.18 -18.88 24.29
C LEU A 70 13.40 -18.69 25.60
N GLN A 71 12.19 -18.11 25.58
CA GLN A 71 11.44 -17.78 26.79
C GLN A 71 9.99 -18.27 26.82
N GLY A 72 9.51 -18.97 25.77
CA GLY A 72 8.15 -19.49 25.70
C GLY A 72 7.05 -18.41 25.78
N LYS A 73 7.39 -17.15 25.54
CA LYS A 73 6.45 -16.03 25.50
C LYS A 73 6.47 -15.40 24.12
N ASP A 74 5.34 -15.50 23.44
CA ASP A 74 5.11 -14.77 22.20
C ASP A 74 5.04 -13.27 22.48
N ALA A 75 5.64 -12.47 21.59
CA ALA A 75 5.68 -11.01 21.73
C ALA A 75 5.15 -10.31 20.48
N LEU A 76 4.42 -9.22 20.69
CA LEU A 76 4.10 -8.28 19.65
C LEU A 76 5.16 -7.19 19.62
N ARG A 77 5.86 -7.06 18.49
CA ARG A 77 6.85 -6.02 18.28
C ARG A 77 6.24 -4.88 17.48
N SER A 78 5.94 -3.77 18.14
CA SER A 78 5.55 -2.54 17.47
C SER A 78 6.77 -1.88 16.81
N ARG A 79 6.58 -1.33 15.60
CA ARG A 79 7.61 -0.64 14.83
C ARG A 79 7.20 0.82 14.61
N ARG A 80 8.06 1.77 15.01
CA ARG A 80 7.79 3.20 14.82
C ARG A 80 8.10 3.66 13.39
N ALA A 81 9.16 3.12 12.79
CA ALA A 81 9.54 3.44 11.42
C ALA A 81 8.61 2.71 10.44
N VAL A 82 8.16 3.41 9.41
CA VAL A 82 7.33 2.85 8.32
C VAL A 82 8.20 2.68 7.09
N HIS A 83 8.61 1.44 6.84
CA HIS A 83 9.40 1.05 5.68
C HIS A 83 8.52 0.23 4.74
N ILE A 84 8.20 0.80 3.57
CA ILE A 84 7.26 0.15 2.64
C ILE A 84 8.03 -0.63 1.58
N GLY A 85 7.85 -1.95 1.58
CA GLY A 85 8.28 -2.83 0.51
C GLY A 85 7.30 -2.76 -0.66
N MET A 86 7.83 -2.62 -1.88
CA MET A 86 7.04 -2.65 -3.11
C MET A 86 7.35 -3.92 -3.89
N ALA A 87 6.34 -4.76 -4.10
CA ALA A 87 6.49 -5.93 -4.96
C ALA A 87 6.68 -5.47 -6.43
N VAL A 88 7.84 -5.76 -7.00
CA VAL A 88 8.23 -5.45 -8.37
C VAL A 88 8.53 -6.74 -9.11
N ASP A 89 7.78 -6.99 -10.17
CA ASP A 89 8.05 -8.09 -11.08
C ASP A 89 9.24 -7.74 -11.99
N THR A 90 10.17 -8.67 -12.09
CA THR A 90 11.30 -8.59 -13.01
C THR A 90 11.38 -9.87 -13.83
N GLU A 91 12.06 -9.86 -14.96
CA GLU A 91 12.21 -11.04 -15.82
C GLU A 91 12.84 -12.25 -15.10
N ARG A 92 13.55 -12.01 -13.98
CA ARG A 92 14.30 -13.05 -13.26
C ARG A 92 13.61 -13.52 -12.00
N ALA A 93 12.96 -12.61 -11.25
CA ALA A 93 12.33 -12.90 -9.96
C ALA A 93 11.44 -11.75 -9.48
N LEU A 94 10.56 -12.05 -8.54
CA LEU A 94 9.85 -11.03 -7.76
C LEU A 94 10.83 -10.40 -6.77
N MET A 95 11.05 -9.09 -6.89
CA MET A 95 11.86 -8.30 -5.97
C MET A 95 10.97 -7.41 -5.11
N THR A 96 11.41 -7.13 -3.88
CA THR A 96 10.65 -6.25 -2.98
C THR A 96 11.54 -5.13 -2.45
N PRO A 97 11.93 -4.15 -3.30
CA PRO A 97 12.69 -2.99 -2.84
C PRO A 97 11.92 -2.18 -1.80
N VAL A 98 12.65 -1.49 -0.93
CA VAL A 98 12.12 -0.85 0.29
C VAL A 98 12.28 0.66 0.24
N ILE A 99 11.16 1.38 0.32
CA ILE A 99 11.13 2.82 0.56
C ILE A 99 11.21 3.04 2.06
N ARG A 100 12.36 3.55 2.53
CA ARG A 100 12.60 3.75 3.97
C ARG A 100 11.93 5.01 4.47
N ASN A 101 11.40 4.94 5.72
CA ASN A 101 10.74 6.05 6.41
C ASN A 101 9.69 6.77 5.54
N ALA A 102 8.91 5.99 4.78
CA ALA A 102 7.95 6.51 3.81
C ALA A 102 6.97 7.54 4.40
N HIS A 103 6.67 7.45 5.70
CA HIS A 103 5.80 8.40 6.42
C HIS A 103 6.39 9.81 6.55
N GLN A 104 7.71 9.96 6.43
CA GLN A 104 8.41 11.25 6.51
C GLN A 104 8.66 11.88 5.13
N LEU A 105 8.37 11.14 4.05
CA LEU A 105 8.67 11.57 2.69
C LEU A 105 7.46 12.25 2.05
N SER A 106 7.70 13.32 1.29
CA SER A 106 6.67 13.90 0.45
C SER A 106 6.32 12.98 -0.72
N LEU A 107 5.15 13.19 -1.34
CA LEU A 107 4.72 12.45 -2.52
C LEU A 107 5.78 12.46 -3.64
N LEU A 108 6.43 13.60 -3.86
CA LEU A 108 7.44 13.74 -4.90
C LEU A 108 8.70 12.95 -4.62
N ILE A 109 9.15 12.93 -3.37
CA ILE A 109 10.31 12.12 -2.95
C ILE A 109 9.97 10.64 -3.10
N ILE A 110 8.78 10.21 -2.66
CA ILE A 110 8.30 8.83 -2.85
C ILE A 110 8.25 8.47 -4.34
N ALA A 111 7.76 9.36 -5.20
CA ALA A 111 7.68 9.10 -6.64
C ALA A 111 9.06 8.92 -7.29
N ARG A 112 10.03 9.75 -6.92
CA ARG A 112 11.43 9.64 -7.40
C ARG A 112 12.08 8.36 -6.92
N GLU A 113 11.92 8.05 -5.64
CA GLU A 113 12.50 6.85 -5.03
C GLU A 113 11.88 5.56 -5.58
N LEU A 114 10.56 5.52 -5.73
CA LEU A 114 9.86 4.39 -6.35
C LEU A 114 10.34 4.14 -7.78
N ARG A 115 10.51 5.21 -8.58
CA ARG A 115 11.03 5.10 -9.94
C ARG A 115 12.46 4.57 -9.96
N ARG A 116 13.33 5.11 -9.10
CA ARG A 116 14.74 4.68 -8.97
C ARG A 116 14.83 3.20 -8.60
N LEU A 117 14.12 2.79 -7.55
CA LEU A 117 14.11 1.42 -7.06
C LEU A 117 13.51 0.44 -8.08
N THR A 118 12.46 0.83 -8.79
CA THR A 118 11.86 -0.01 -9.84
C THR A 118 12.83 -0.22 -11.00
N LEU A 119 13.54 0.83 -11.40
CA LEU A 119 14.56 0.72 -12.46
C LEU A 119 15.72 -0.16 -12.01
N ALA A 120 16.24 0.05 -10.81
CA ALA A 120 17.33 -0.76 -10.24
C ALA A 120 16.93 -2.24 -10.09
N ALA A 121 15.65 -2.52 -9.70
CA ALA A 121 15.14 -3.88 -9.65
C ALA A 121 15.18 -4.57 -11.02
N ARG A 122 14.71 -3.90 -12.07
CA ARG A 122 14.71 -4.44 -13.44
C ARG A 122 16.12 -4.63 -14.00
N GLN A 123 17.06 -3.76 -13.63
CA GLN A 123 18.45 -3.84 -14.04
C GLN A 123 19.26 -4.84 -13.20
N GLY A 124 18.72 -5.34 -12.09
CA GLY A 124 19.44 -6.23 -11.16
C GLY A 124 20.56 -5.53 -10.38
N THR A 125 20.43 -4.22 -10.15
CA THR A 125 21.45 -3.38 -9.47
C THR A 125 21.04 -2.96 -8.05
N LEU A 126 19.93 -3.53 -7.50
CA LEU A 126 19.54 -3.29 -6.12
C LEU A 126 20.60 -3.81 -5.15
N THR A 127 20.90 -3.01 -4.14
CA THR A 127 21.76 -3.41 -3.03
C THR A 127 21.02 -4.31 -2.03
N PRO A 128 21.70 -5.13 -1.23
CA PRO A 128 21.07 -5.92 -0.17
C PRO A 128 20.27 -5.07 0.82
N ASP A 129 20.76 -3.88 1.14
CA ASP A 129 20.05 -2.95 2.04
C ASP A 129 18.72 -2.47 1.46
N GLU A 130 18.62 -2.34 0.15
CA GLU A 130 17.37 -1.92 -0.52
C GLU A 130 16.34 -3.04 -0.59
N LEU A 131 16.72 -4.28 -0.32
CA LEU A 131 15.85 -5.47 -0.34
C LEU A 131 15.40 -5.94 1.05
N THR A 132 15.90 -5.30 2.12
CA THR A 132 15.67 -5.77 3.49
C THR A 132 15.04 -4.70 4.38
N GLY A 133 14.40 -5.14 5.47
CA GLY A 133 13.91 -4.24 6.51
C GLY A 133 12.56 -3.58 6.21
N ALA A 134 11.80 -4.02 5.20
CA ALA A 134 10.42 -3.60 5.02
C ALA A 134 9.57 -3.98 6.24
N THR A 135 8.71 -3.06 6.68
CA THR A 135 7.81 -3.28 7.82
C THR A 135 6.37 -3.52 7.38
N PHE A 136 6.03 -3.10 6.18
CA PHE A 136 4.76 -3.30 5.50
C PHE A 136 5.03 -3.46 4.00
N THR A 137 4.23 -4.24 3.30
CA THR A 137 4.41 -4.48 1.86
C THR A 137 3.16 -4.07 1.08
N ILE A 138 3.36 -3.51 -0.10
CA ILE A 138 2.30 -3.26 -1.07
C ILE A 138 2.60 -4.09 -2.32
N SER A 139 1.60 -4.86 -2.77
CA SER A 139 1.62 -5.59 -4.02
C SER A 139 0.58 -5.00 -4.97
N ASN A 140 1.02 -4.47 -6.12
CA ASN A 140 0.13 -3.83 -7.08
C ASN A 140 0.12 -4.64 -8.38
N LEU A 141 -1.03 -5.26 -8.70
CA LEU A 141 -1.27 -6.01 -9.94
C LEU A 141 -2.25 -5.31 -10.89
N GLY A 142 -2.57 -4.04 -10.61
CA GLY A 142 -3.47 -3.26 -11.46
C GLY A 142 -2.99 -3.11 -12.89
N MET A 143 -1.67 -3.03 -13.11
CA MET A 143 -1.08 -2.96 -14.44
C MET A 143 -1.25 -4.25 -15.26
N TYR A 144 -1.50 -5.38 -14.60
CA TYR A 144 -1.78 -6.67 -15.24
C TYR A 144 -3.27 -6.91 -15.46
N GLY A 145 -4.13 -5.92 -15.15
CA GLY A 145 -5.57 -6.02 -15.35
C GLY A 145 -6.32 -6.74 -14.24
N ILE A 146 -5.67 -7.08 -13.13
CA ILE A 146 -6.29 -7.78 -12.00
C ILE A 146 -7.15 -6.80 -11.19
N ASP A 147 -8.42 -7.15 -10.97
CA ASP A 147 -9.38 -6.33 -10.22
C ASP A 147 -9.17 -6.45 -8.71
N THR A 148 -8.95 -7.68 -8.22
CA THR A 148 -8.75 -7.98 -6.80
C THR A 148 -7.98 -9.27 -6.64
N PHE A 149 -7.16 -9.36 -5.60
CA PHE A 149 -6.44 -10.57 -5.19
C PHE A 149 -6.02 -10.43 -3.73
N HIS A 150 -5.71 -11.56 -3.11
CA HIS A 150 -5.20 -11.59 -1.74
C HIS A 150 -3.72 -11.98 -1.77
N ALA A 151 -2.87 -11.10 -1.25
CA ALA A 151 -1.44 -11.34 -1.18
C ALA A 151 -1.07 -12.13 0.08
N ILE A 152 0.01 -12.91 0.00
CA ILE A 152 0.56 -13.63 1.15
C ILE A 152 1.43 -12.67 1.95
N ILE A 153 1.25 -12.62 3.27
CA ILE A 153 2.02 -11.76 4.17
C ILE A 153 3.51 -12.13 4.08
N VAL A 154 4.36 -11.12 3.99
CA VAL A 154 5.81 -11.31 4.02
C VAL A 154 6.24 -11.72 5.43
N PRO A 155 7.05 -12.78 5.61
CA PRO A 155 7.52 -13.20 6.93
C PRO A 155 8.14 -12.05 7.73
N GLY A 156 7.72 -11.92 8.99
CA GLY A 156 8.17 -10.82 9.87
C GLY A 156 7.38 -9.51 9.72
N GLN A 157 6.30 -9.51 8.94
CA GLN A 157 5.32 -8.41 8.85
C GLN A 157 3.96 -8.89 9.36
N SER A 158 3.11 -7.95 9.77
CA SER A 158 1.73 -8.26 10.22
C SER A 158 0.71 -8.17 9.10
N ALA A 159 1.02 -7.45 8.01
CA ALA A 159 0.06 -7.24 6.94
C ALA A 159 0.73 -6.92 5.60
N ILE A 160 -0.04 -7.11 4.53
CA ILE A 160 0.29 -6.74 3.16
C ILE A 160 -0.96 -6.19 2.47
N LEU A 161 -0.79 -5.10 1.71
CA LEU A 161 -1.86 -4.49 0.93
C LEU A 161 -1.74 -4.93 -0.53
N ALA A 162 -2.76 -5.62 -1.02
CA ALA A 162 -2.94 -5.94 -2.43
C ALA A 162 -3.77 -4.83 -3.10
N VAL A 163 -3.32 -4.37 -4.26
CA VAL A 163 -3.94 -3.28 -5.02
C VAL A 163 -4.33 -3.76 -6.41
N GLY A 164 -5.62 -3.65 -6.72
CA GLY A 164 -6.17 -3.96 -8.03
C GLY A 164 -6.09 -2.79 -9.00
N LYS A 165 -6.60 -3.00 -10.21
CA LYS A 165 -6.65 -1.95 -11.23
C LYS A 165 -7.76 -0.94 -10.93
N VAL A 166 -7.57 0.29 -11.42
CA VAL A 166 -8.63 1.29 -11.46
C VAL A 166 -9.56 0.97 -12.63
N ASN A 167 -10.85 0.80 -12.32
CA ASN A 167 -11.91 0.54 -13.31
C ASN A 167 -12.96 1.64 -13.26
N ARG A 168 -13.57 1.95 -14.39
CA ARG A 168 -14.78 2.78 -14.43
C ARG A 168 -15.99 1.92 -14.08
N ARG A 169 -16.68 2.27 -12.99
CA ARG A 169 -17.87 1.56 -12.51
C ARG A 169 -19.02 2.52 -12.27
N GLY A 170 -20.24 2.04 -12.46
CA GLY A 170 -21.44 2.73 -12.00
C GLY A 170 -21.53 2.63 -10.47
N ILE A 171 -21.52 3.76 -9.80
CA ILE A 171 -21.75 3.84 -8.35
C ILE A 171 -22.97 4.72 -8.06
N VAL A 172 -23.68 4.39 -7.00
CA VAL A 172 -24.82 5.19 -6.55
C VAL A 172 -24.30 6.28 -5.65
N ILE A 173 -24.58 7.52 -6.01
CA ILE A 173 -24.30 8.70 -5.18
C ILE A 173 -25.62 9.17 -4.59
N GLU A 174 -25.65 9.28 -3.28
CA GLU A 174 -26.78 9.89 -2.57
C GLU A 174 -26.44 11.33 -2.20
N ASP A 175 -27.25 12.27 -2.70
CA ASP A 175 -27.09 13.68 -2.43
C ASP A 175 -28.47 14.26 -2.08
N GLU A 176 -28.60 14.84 -0.87
CA GLU A 176 -29.83 15.44 -0.34
C GLU A 176 -31.10 14.57 -0.51
N GLY A 177 -30.94 13.24 -0.32
CA GLY A 177 -32.03 12.27 -0.43
C GLY A 177 -32.37 11.85 -1.89
N THR A 178 -31.58 12.27 -2.88
CA THR A 178 -31.71 11.85 -4.26
C THR A 178 -30.57 10.92 -4.63
N ALA A 179 -30.92 9.67 -4.99
CA ALA A 179 -29.93 8.71 -5.49
C ALA A 179 -29.73 8.87 -7.02
N ARG A 180 -28.49 8.98 -7.45
CA ARG A 180 -28.13 9.03 -8.86
C ARG A 180 -27.00 8.04 -9.18
N LEU A 181 -27.02 7.47 -10.38
CA LEU A 181 -25.96 6.59 -10.85
C LEU A 181 -24.90 7.43 -11.57
N GLU A 182 -23.65 7.35 -11.09
CA GLU A 182 -22.51 7.99 -11.75
C GLU A 182 -21.45 6.97 -12.14
N ILE A 183 -20.78 7.21 -13.28
CA ILE A 183 -19.63 6.41 -13.68
C ILE A 183 -18.38 7.06 -13.11
N ARG A 184 -17.76 6.37 -12.14
CA ARG A 184 -16.54 6.84 -11.47
C ARG A 184 -15.39 5.83 -11.59
N PRO A 185 -14.13 6.30 -11.56
CA PRO A 185 -12.98 5.42 -11.42
C PRO A 185 -12.96 4.84 -9.99
N THR A 186 -13.00 3.52 -9.86
CA THR A 186 -12.90 2.85 -8.57
C THR A 186 -11.73 1.87 -8.56
N MET A 187 -11.15 1.66 -7.40
CA MET A 187 -10.04 0.74 -7.17
C MET A 187 -10.37 -0.18 -6.00
N LYS A 188 -10.20 -1.48 -6.19
CA LYS A 188 -10.31 -2.45 -5.10
C LYS A 188 -8.95 -2.70 -4.48
N VAL A 189 -8.95 -2.79 -3.15
CA VAL A 189 -7.78 -3.16 -2.36
C VAL A 189 -8.15 -4.25 -1.38
N SER A 190 -7.20 -5.12 -1.07
CA SER A 190 -7.34 -6.20 -0.10
C SER A 190 -6.19 -6.13 0.90
N LEU A 191 -6.50 -6.07 2.18
CA LEU A 191 -5.54 -6.20 3.27
C LEU A 191 -5.53 -7.66 3.72
N SER A 192 -4.38 -8.34 3.56
CA SER A 192 -4.13 -9.60 4.25
C SER A 192 -3.42 -9.30 5.56
N ALA A 193 -3.94 -9.77 6.69
CA ALA A 193 -3.37 -9.51 8.00
C ALA A 193 -3.22 -10.78 8.85
N ASP A 194 -2.19 -10.83 9.69
CA ASP A 194 -1.96 -11.87 10.68
C ASP A 194 -2.91 -11.64 11.87
N HIS A 195 -3.89 -12.53 12.05
CA HIS A 195 -4.92 -12.39 13.07
C HIS A 195 -4.40 -12.49 14.51
N ARG A 196 -3.16 -12.89 14.72
CA ARG A 196 -2.50 -12.84 16.03
C ARG A 196 -2.09 -11.42 16.42
N VAL A 197 -1.90 -10.55 15.42
CA VAL A 197 -1.43 -9.15 15.58
C VAL A 197 -2.55 -8.16 15.36
N LEU A 198 -3.37 -8.38 14.33
CA LEU A 198 -4.37 -7.44 13.86
C LEU A 198 -5.74 -8.12 13.74
N ASP A 199 -6.72 -7.62 14.46
CA ASP A 199 -8.10 -8.04 14.33
C ASP A 199 -8.83 -7.34 13.17
N GLY A 200 -10.05 -7.79 12.90
CA GLY A 200 -10.88 -7.21 11.84
C GLY A 200 -11.16 -5.71 12.04
N ALA A 201 -11.30 -5.27 13.29
CA ALA A 201 -11.56 -3.86 13.60
C ALA A 201 -10.32 -2.98 13.35
N GLY A 202 -9.13 -3.45 13.75
CA GLY A 202 -7.86 -2.78 13.51
C GLY A 202 -7.57 -2.63 12.01
N GLY A 203 -7.72 -3.73 11.25
CA GLY A 203 -7.56 -3.72 9.79
C GLY A 203 -8.57 -2.80 9.11
N SER A 204 -9.82 -2.79 9.57
CA SER A 204 -10.87 -1.91 9.02
C SER A 204 -10.58 -0.43 9.30
N ARG A 205 -10.07 -0.06 10.48
CA ARG A 205 -9.66 1.32 10.78
C ARG A 205 -8.54 1.79 9.84
N PHE A 206 -7.54 0.95 9.61
CA PHE A 206 -6.48 1.25 8.65
C PHE A 206 -7.03 1.45 7.24
N LEU A 207 -7.84 0.52 6.73
CA LEU A 207 -8.42 0.61 5.39
C LEU A 207 -9.33 1.84 5.24
N LYS A 208 -10.13 2.17 6.26
CA LYS A 208 -10.95 3.38 6.26
C LYS A 208 -10.08 4.64 6.14
N GLN A 209 -9.01 4.74 6.91
CA GLN A 209 -8.10 5.89 6.86
C GLN A 209 -7.35 5.96 5.52
N PHE A 210 -6.91 4.82 5.00
CA PHE A 210 -6.28 4.72 3.69
C PHE A 210 -7.23 5.18 2.57
N LYS A 211 -8.51 4.74 2.61
CA LYS A 211 -9.58 5.19 1.72
C LYS A 211 -9.75 6.70 1.79
N THR A 212 -9.91 7.25 3.00
CA THR A 212 -10.05 8.70 3.21
C THR A 212 -8.93 9.49 2.53
N PHE A 213 -7.68 9.05 2.67
CA PHE A 213 -6.53 9.73 2.05
C PHE A 213 -6.49 9.64 0.52
N LEU A 214 -7.08 8.62 -0.08
CA LEU A 214 -7.16 8.51 -1.54
C LEU A 214 -8.38 9.25 -2.12
N GLU A 215 -9.48 9.30 -1.36
CA GLU A 215 -10.69 10.03 -1.74
C GLU A 215 -10.59 11.54 -1.44
N ASP A 216 -9.74 11.92 -0.46
CA ASP A 216 -9.36 13.31 -0.18
C ASP A 216 -7.83 13.43 -0.07
N PRO A 217 -7.11 13.47 -1.19
CA PRO A 217 -5.65 13.46 -1.21
C PRO A 217 -5.02 14.77 -0.72
N TYR A 218 -5.80 15.84 -0.55
CA TYR A 218 -5.32 17.10 0.02
C TYR A 218 -4.89 16.94 1.49
N LEU A 219 -5.40 15.93 2.19
CA LEU A 219 -4.96 15.56 3.54
C LEU A 219 -3.53 14.99 3.59
N LEU A 220 -2.92 14.72 2.42
CA LEU A 220 -1.56 14.16 2.30
C LEU A 220 -0.49 15.18 1.94
N LEU A 221 -0.91 16.43 1.61
CA LEU A 221 -0.02 17.49 1.12
C LEU A 221 0.66 18.26 2.25
#